data_066e61c82c714a46da0486a7b0898173
#
_entry.id   066e61c82c714a46da0486a7b0898173
#
_cell.length_a   1.000
_cell.length_b   1.000
_cell.length_c   1.000
_cell.angle_alpha   90.00
_cell.angle_beta   90.00
_cell.angle_gamma   90.00
#
_symmetry.space_group_name_H-M   'P 1'
#
loop_
_entity.id
_entity.type
_entity.pdbx_description
1 polymer ?
#
loop_
_entity_poly.entity_id
_entity_poly.type
_entity_poly.pdbx_seq_one_letter_code
_entity_poly.pdbx_strand_id
1 'polypeptide(L)'
;SLSVGPTEDQTLSRLTIIMIADDVAYEQITKQLHKLISVHKITDLTQEQAIERELVLFKVHANPERRSEIIEIANVFRANIVDVGKSSLTIEVTGTESKISGIEDLLRAYGIKEIIRTGIIAMSRGSKVS
;
A
#
# COMPACT_ATOMS: atom_id res chain seq x y z
N SER A 1 -5.79 -4.85 5.29
CA SER A 1 -5.23 -3.52 5.07
C SER A 1 -6.29 -2.45 5.30
N LEU A 2 -5.90 -1.38 5.92
CA LEU A 2 -6.78 -0.25 6.23
C LEU A 2 -6.05 1.04 5.93
N SER A 3 -6.70 1.94 5.16
CA SER A 3 -6.15 3.25 4.85
C SER A 3 -7.26 4.31 4.97
N VAL A 4 -6.93 5.46 5.54
CA VAL A 4 -7.86 6.57 5.72
C VAL A 4 -7.22 7.84 5.17
N GLY A 5 -7.98 8.62 4.42
CA GLY A 5 -7.48 9.88 3.89
C GLY A 5 -8.60 10.87 3.59
N PRO A 6 -8.27 12.15 3.45
CA PRO A 6 -9.23 13.15 3.04
C PRO A 6 -9.67 12.92 1.59
N THR A 7 -10.83 13.46 1.24
CA THR A 7 -11.31 13.48 -0.14
C THR A 7 -11.26 14.90 -0.69
N GLU A 8 -11.71 15.09 -1.92
CA GLU A 8 -11.88 16.41 -2.53
C GLU A 8 -12.91 17.27 -1.77
N ASP A 9 -13.82 16.63 -1.03
CA ASP A 9 -14.73 17.30 -0.09
C ASP A 9 -14.10 17.23 1.31
N GLN A 10 -13.69 18.36 1.86
CA GLN A 10 -12.97 18.42 3.14
C GLN A 10 -13.81 17.92 4.34
N THR A 11 -15.13 17.79 4.18
CA THR A 11 -15.98 17.25 5.24
C THR A 11 -16.06 15.72 5.23
N LEU A 12 -15.50 15.07 4.19
CA LEU A 12 -15.55 13.63 4.00
C LEU A 12 -14.17 13.01 3.99
N SER A 13 -14.03 11.88 4.63
CA SER A 13 -12.84 11.05 4.56
C SER A 13 -13.15 9.76 3.80
N ARG A 14 -12.16 9.23 3.11
CA ARG A 14 -12.24 7.92 2.46
C ARG A 14 -11.52 6.88 3.29
N LEU A 15 -12.21 5.78 3.53
CA LEU A 15 -11.66 4.61 4.20
C LEU A 15 -11.58 3.48 3.18
N THR A 16 -10.39 2.97 2.94
CA THR A 16 -10.19 1.81 2.08
C THR A 16 -9.89 0.59 2.93
N ILE A 17 -10.73 -0.45 2.79
CA ILE A 17 -10.58 -1.68 3.55
C ILE A 17 -10.35 -2.83 2.57
N ILE A 18 -9.28 -3.59 2.78
CA ILE A 18 -9.00 -4.81 2.05
C ILE A 18 -9.09 -5.96 3.03
N MET A 19 -9.94 -6.93 2.72
CA MET A 19 -10.18 -8.08 3.57
C MET A 19 -10.43 -9.34 2.74
N ILE A 20 -10.22 -10.49 3.35
CA ILE A 20 -10.63 -11.77 2.79
C ILE A 20 -11.95 -12.12 3.49
N ALA A 21 -13.04 -12.15 2.71
CA ALA A 21 -14.37 -12.42 3.24
C ALA A 21 -15.18 -13.22 2.23
N ASP A 22 -16.00 -14.15 2.74
CA ASP A 22 -17.00 -14.80 1.90
C ASP A 22 -18.21 -13.88 1.73
N ASP A 23 -19.19 -14.29 0.90
CA ASP A 23 -20.37 -13.47 0.59
C ASP A 23 -21.18 -13.12 1.85
N VAL A 24 -21.27 -14.06 2.79
CA VAL A 24 -22.02 -13.85 4.04
C VAL A 24 -21.34 -12.81 4.92
N ALA A 25 -20.03 -12.95 5.10
CA ALA A 25 -19.25 -12.00 5.90
C ALA A 25 -19.27 -10.61 5.26
N TYR A 26 -19.17 -10.53 3.94
CA TYR A 26 -19.25 -9.27 3.20
C TYR A 26 -20.60 -8.58 3.42
N GLU A 27 -21.72 -9.32 3.30
CA GLU A 27 -23.06 -8.77 3.56
C GLU A 27 -23.19 -8.22 4.97
N GLN A 28 -22.72 -8.97 5.97
CA GLN A 28 -22.78 -8.55 7.37
C GLN A 28 -21.99 -7.29 7.62
N ILE A 29 -20.77 -7.21 7.10
CA ILE A 29 -19.93 -6.03 7.25
C ILE A 29 -20.56 -4.81 6.58
N THR A 30 -21.07 -4.97 5.38
CA THR A 30 -21.74 -3.90 4.63
C THR A 30 -22.96 -3.38 5.38
N LYS A 31 -23.77 -4.28 5.92
CA LYS A 31 -24.95 -3.91 6.72
C LYS A 31 -24.56 -3.16 7.99
N GLN A 32 -23.52 -3.61 8.69
CA GLN A 32 -23.03 -2.94 9.89
C GLN A 32 -22.53 -1.52 9.58
N LEU A 33 -21.79 -1.37 8.49
CA LEU A 33 -21.29 -0.06 8.07
C LEU A 33 -22.43 0.90 7.71
N HIS A 34 -23.46 0.43 7.03
CA HIS A 34 -24.64 1.24 6.66
C HIS A 34 -25.42 1.73 7.86
N LYS A 35 -25.32 1.07 9.01
CA LYS A 35 -25.98 1.50 10.24
C LYS A 35 -25.32 2.73 10.87
N LEU A 36 -24.09 3.03 10.49
CA LEU A 36 -23.36 4.19 11.02
C LEU A 36 -23.83 5.45 10.32
N ILE A 37 -24.29 6.44 11.09
CA ILE A 37 -24.81 7.70 10.56
C ILE A 37 -23.77 8.44 9.73
N SER A 38 -22.49 8.30 10.09
CA SER A 38 -21.38 8.98 9.43
C SER A 38 -20.95 8.35 8.10
N VAL A 39 -21.49 7.17 7.72
CA VAL A 39 -21.17 6.54 6.44
C VAL A 39 -22.11 7.05 5.36
N HIS A 40 -21.58 7.76 4.38
CA HIS A 40 -22.34 8.34 3.29
C HIS A 40 -22.47 7.43 2.08
N LYS A 41 -21.42 6.67 1.76
CA LYS A 41 -21.38 5.81 0.58
C LYS A 41 -20.42 4.66 0.79
N ILE A 42 -20.80 3.48 0.33
CA ILE A 42 -19.96 2.30 0.30
C ILE A 42 -19.86 1.84 -1.16
N THR A 43 -18.65 1.66 -1.65
CA THR A 43 -18.39 1.14 -2.99
C THR A 43 -17.59 -0.14 -2.88
N ASP A 44 -18.07 -1.22 -3.48
CA ASP A 44 -17.35 -2.47 -3.60
C ASP A 44 -16.57 -2.46 -4.91
N LEU A 45 -15.25 -2.51 -4.81
CA LEU A 45 -14.35 -2.51 -5.97
C LEU A 45 -13.88 -3.91 -6.37
N THR A 46 -14.34 -4.95 -5.68
CA THR A 46 -13.86 -6.34 -5.89
C THR A 46 -14.12 -6.83 -7.31
N GLN A 47 -15.30 -6.51 -7.85
CA GLN A 47 -15.73 -6.95 -9.17
C GLN A 47 -15.31 -5.98 -10.29
N GLU A 48 -14.69 -4.88 -9.95
CA GLU A 48 -14.29 -3.85 -10.90
C GLU A 48 -12.79 -3.86 -11.15
N GLN A 49 -12.40 -3.38 -12.33
CA GLN A 49 -10.99 -3.07 -12.56
C GLN A 49 -10.67 -1.79 -11.79
N ALA A 50 -9.97 -1.94 -10.70
CA ALA A 50 -9.56 -0.82 -9.87
C ALA A 50 -8.06 -0.56 -10.02
N ILE A 51 -7.69 0.69 -9.79
CA ILE A 51 -6.29 1.05 -9.61
C ILE A 51 -6.02 0.92 -8.12
N GLU A 52 -5.05 0.09 -7.76
CA GLU A 52 -4.64 -0.12 -6.37
C GLU A 52 -3.18 0.26 -6.20
N ARG A 53 -2.86 0.97 -5.14
CA ARG A 53 -1.48 1.37 -4.83
C ARG A 53 -1.25 1.39 -3.32
N GLU A 54 -0.02 1.12 -2.95
CA GLU A 54 0.47 1.23 -1.58
C GLU A 54 1.84 1.88 -1.62
N LEU A 55 2.15 2.72 -0.64
CA LEU A 55 3.50 3.24 -0.44
C LEU A 55 4.13 2.51 0.75
N VAL A 56 5.34 2.05 0.58
CA VAL A 56 6.09 1.32 1.61
C VAL A 56 7.48 1.91 1.77
N LEU A 57 7.91 2.03 3.01
CA LEU A 57 9.29 2.39 3.36
C LEU A 57 9.98 1.15 3.93
N PHE A 58 11.11 0.79 3.33
CA PHE A 58 11.97 -0.29 3.80
C PHE A 58 13.28 0.27 4.33
N LYS A 59 13.61 -0.01 5.57
CA LYS A 59 14.95 0.24 6.07
C LYS A 59 15.73 -1.05 6.03
N VAL A 60 16.82 -1.07 5.28
CA VAL A 60 17.57 -2.29 4.96
C VAL A 60 19.01 -2.16 5.44
N HIS A 61 19.58 -3.26 5.94
CA HIS A 61 21.02 -3.32 6.22
C HIS A 61 21.78 -3.15 4.92
N ALA A 62 22.74 -2.24 4.90
CA ALA A 62 23.51 -1.92 3.71
C ALA A 62 24.91 -1.49 4.11
N ASN A 63 25.81 -2.46 4.25
CA ASN A 63 27.22 -2.12 4.41
C ASN A 63 27.76 -1.58 3.08
N PRO A 64 28.88 -0.85 3.08
CA PRO A 64 29.39 -0.24 1.85
C PRO A 64 29.63 -1.21 0.70
N GLU A 65 29.95 -2.47 0.99
CA GLU A 65 30.27 -3.49 -0.01
C GLU A 65 29.03 -3.97 -0.78
N ARG A 66 27.85 -3.95 -0.15
CA ARG A 66 26.59 -4.45 -0.73
C ARG A 66 25.65 -3.34 -1.17
N ARG A 67 26.02 -2.10 -0.92
CA ARG A 67 25.17 -0.94 -1.16
C ARG A 67 24.76 -0.80 -2.62
N SER A 68 25.68 -1.03 -3.54
CA SER A 68 25.40 -0.96 -4.98
C SER A 68 24.37 -1.98 -5.44
N GLU A 69 24.39 -3.18 -4.87
CA GLU A 69 23.42 -4.23 -5.20
C GLU A 69 22.00 -3.82 -4.80
N ILE A 70 21.87 -3.22 -3.61
CA ILE A 70 20.57 -2.75 -3.11
C ILE A 70 20.04 -1.59 -3.97
N ILE A 71 20.92 -0.69 -4.38
CA ILE A 71 20.55 0.42 -5.26
C ILE A 71 20.09 -0.11 -6.61
N GLU A 72 20.72 -1.15 -7.16
CA GLU A 72 20.26 -1.77 -8.40
C GLU A 72 18.86 -2.36 -8.25
N ILE A 73 18.57 -3.04 -7.15
CA ILE A 73 17.23 -3.57 -6.87
C ILE A 73 16.22 -2.43 -6.85
N ALA A 74 16.53 -1.36 -6.13
CA ALA A 74 15.65 -0.20 -6.07
C ALA A 74 15.37 0.38 -7.47
N ASN A 75 16.39 0.49 -8.30
CA ASN A 75 16.24 1.01 -9.66
C ASN A 75 15.36 0.11 -10.55
N VAL A 76 15.52 -1.21 -10.45
CA VAL A 76 14.71 -2.17 -11.22
C VAL A 76 13.23 -2.03 -10.89
N PHE A 77 12.91 -1.82 -9.63
CA PHE A 77 11.53 -1.66 -9.17
C PHE A 77 11.04 -0.20 -9.23
N ARG A 78 11.85 0.72 -9.76
CA ARG A 78 11.54 2.16 -9.81
C ARG A 78 11.24 2.72 -8.41
N ALA A 79 11.96 2.25 -7.43
CA ALA A 79 11.91 2.75 -6.07
C ALA A 79 12.96 3.85 -5.89
N ASN A 80 12.83 4.62 -4.82
CA ASN A 80 13.72 5.73 -4.52
C ASN A 80 14.51 5.46 -3.24
N ILE A 81 15.79 5.81 -3.24
CA ILE A 81 16.57 5.86 -2.02
C ILE A 81 16.30 7.23 -1.36
N VAL A 82 15.71 7.23 -0.19
CA VAL A 82 15.32 8.48 0.49
C VAL A 82 16.19 8.80 1.69
N ASP A 83 16.99 7.85 2.16
CA ASP A 83 17.94 8.08 3.24
C ASP A 83 19.12 7.12 3.11
N VAL A 84 20.31 7.61 3.41
CA VAL A 84 21.55 6.84 3.39
C VAL A 84 22.23 6.97 4.74
N GLY A 85 22.20 5.91 5.53
CA GLY A 85 22.91 5.82 6.78
C GLY A 85 24.29 5.16 6.62
N LYS A 86 25.05 5.06 7.70
CA LYS A 86 26.38 4.43 7.66
C LYS A 86 26.29 2.95 7.29
N SER A 87 25.27 2.26 7.77
CA SER A 87 25.09 0.82 7.56
C SER A 87 23.66 0.48 7.13
N SER A 88 22.91 1.43 6.63
CA SER A 88 21.53 1.25 6.22
C SER A 88 21.16 2.14 5.04
N LEU A 89 20.16 1.68 4.28
CA LEU A 89 19.49 2.47 3.26
C LEU A 89 17.99 2.43 3.53
N THR A 90 17.32 3.55 3.32
CA THR A 90 15.86 3.58 3.37
C THR A 90 15.34 3.73 1.94
N ILE A 91 14.47 2.81 1.55
CA ILE A 91 13.92 2.71 0.20
C ILE A 91 12.42 3.01 0.26
N GLU A 92 11.99 3.95 -0.56
CA GLU A 92 10.57 4.26 -0.75
C GLU A 92 10.08 3.62 -2.04
N VAL A 93 9.03 2.83 -1.96
CA VAL A 93 8.44 2.19 -3.13
C VAL A 93 6.93 2.34 -3.12
N THR A 94 6.38 2.65 -4.29
CA THR A 94 4.95 2.72 -4.52
C THR A 94 4.58 1.71 -5.59
N GLY A 95 3.51 0.97 -5.37
CA GLY A 95 3.09 0.00 -6.37
C GLY A 95 1.92 -0.87 -5.93
N THR A 96 1.67 -1.88 -6.75
CA THR A 96 0.71 -2.93 -6.46
C THR A 96 1.27 -3.89 -5.42
N GLU A 97 0.40 -4.73 -4.86
CA GLU A 97 0.81 -5.74 -3.88
C GLU A 97 1.89 -6.66 -4.45
N SER A 98 1.77 -7.09 -5.70
CA SER A 98 2.77 -7.97 -6.32
C SER A 98 4.13 -7.29 -6.48
N LYS A 99 4.14 -6.01 -6.85
CA LYS A 99 5.38 -5.25 -6.94
C LYS A 99 6.05 -5.10 -5.57
N ILE A 100 5.29 -4.77 -4.55
CA ILE A 100 5.80 -4.62 -3.18
C ILE A 100 6.35 -5.95 -2.67
N SER A 101 5.63 -7.05 -2.85
CA SER A 101 6.10 -8.38 -2.47
C SER A 101 7.38 -8.76 -3.21
N GLY A 102 7.48 -8.42 -4.48
CA GLY A 102 8.67 -8.72 -5.28
C GLY A 102 9.92 -8.04 -4.75
N ILE A 103 9.85 -6.75 -4.45
CA ILE A 103 11.01 -6.03 -3.91
C ILE A 103 11.32 -6.48 -2.48
N GLU A 104 10.30 -6.71 -1.66
CA GLU A 104 10.48 -7.20 -0.30
C GLU A 104 11.25 -8.52 -0.28
N ASP A 105 10.89 -9.48 -1.14
CA ASP A 105 11.55 -10.77 -1.21
C ASP A 105 13.04 -10.63 -1.52
N LEU A 106 13.40 -9.75 -2.43
CA LEU A 106 14.80 -9.51 -2.77
C LEU A 106 15.56 -8.79 -1.65
N LEU A 107 14.92 -7.86 -0.98
CA LEU A 107 15.55 -7.11 0.11
C LEU A 107 15.78 -7.95 1.37
N ARG A 108 14.99 -9.00 1.57
CA ARG A 108 15.14 -9.89 2.74
C ARG A 108 16.55 -10.50 2.83
N ALA A 109 17.17 -10.78 1.69
CA ALA A 109 18.53 -11.34 1.65
C ALA A 109 19.58 -10.43 2.29
N TYR A 110 19.33 -9.13 2.32
CA TYR A 110 20.23 -8.14 2.91
C TYR A 110 19.92 -7.85 4.37
N GLY A 111 18.72 -8.18 4.81
CA GLY A 111 18.22 -7.92 6.15
C GLY A 111 17.39 -6.65 6.23
N ILE A 112 16.09 -6.81 6.43
CA ILE A 112 15.17 -5.70 6.60
C ILE A 112 15.12 -5.34 8.08
N LYS A 113 15.46 -4.09 8.41
CA LYS A 113 15.44 -3.59 9.80
C LYS A 113 14.04 -3.13 10.20
N GLU A 114 13.30 -2.55 9.25
CA GLU A 114 12.00 -1.95 9.53
C GLU A 114 11.20 -1.82 8.24
N ILE A 115 9.90 -2.04 8.33
CA ILE A 115 8.96 -1.82 7.23
C ILE A 115 7.82 -0.94 7.75
N ILE A 116 7.49 0.11 7.00
CA ILE A 116 6.32 0.93 7.28
C ILE A 116 5.46 0.97 6.03
N ARG A 117 4.17 0.71 6.18
CA ARG A 117 3.21 0.66 5.07
C ARG A 117 2.08 1.65 5.29
N THR A 118 1.61 2.28 4.21
CA THR A 118 0.44 3.15 4.28
C THR A 118 -0.88 2.38 4.35
N GLY A 119 -0.87 1.13 3.88
CA GLY A 119 -2.10 0.43 3.50
C GLY A 119 -2.43 0.73 2.04
N ILE A 120 -3.26 -0.13 1.46
CA ILE A 120 -3.63 -0.04 0.05
C ILE A 120 -4.77 0.96 -0.13
N ILE A 121 -4.64 1.85 -1.11
CA ILE A 121 -5.73 2.70 -1.57
C ILE A 121 -6.19 2.19 -2.93
N ALA A 122 -7.48 2.40 -3.25
CA ALA A 122 -8.07 1.92 -4.49
C ALA A 122 -9.02 2.95 -5.09
N MET A 123 -9.09 2.96 -6.40
CA MET A 123 -9.93 3.89 -7.16
C MET A 123 -10.43 3.17 -8.40
N SER A 124 -11.67 3.44 -8.80
CA SER A 124 -12.24 2.93 -10.05
C SER A 124 -11.48 3.47 -11.25
N ARG A 125 -11.35 2.64 -12.29
CA ARG A 125 -10.72 3.05 -13.54
C ARG A 125 -11.68 3.86 -14.41
N GLY A 126 -11.11 4.61 -15.34
CA GLY A 126 -11.85 5.39 -16.32
C GLY A 126 -12.57 6.58 -15.68
N SER A 127 -13.76 6.89 -16.20
CA SER A 127 -14.55 8.03 -15.76
C SER A 127 -15.49 7.73 -14.60
N LYS A 128 -15.57 6.48 -14.16
CA LYS A 128 -16.41 6.10 -13.03
C LYS A 128 -15.82 6.62 -11.71
N VAL A 129 -16.67 7.22 -10.88
CA VAL A 129 -16.26 7.73 -9.57
C VAL A 129 -16.57 6.68 -8.50
N SER A 130 -15.58 6.38 -7.71
CA SER A 130 -15.69 5.39 -6.62
C SER A 130 -16.47 5.94 -5.42
#